data_747899d762089b2a5e38ef51fc817edf
#
_entry.id   747899d762089b2a5e38ef51fc817edf
#
_cell.length_a   1.000
_cell.length_b   1.000
_cell.length_c   1.000
_cell.angle_alpha   90.00
_cell.angle_beta   90.00
_cell.angle_gamma   90.00
#
_symmetry.space_group_name_H-M   'P 1'
#
loop_
_entity.id
_entity.type
_entity.pdbx_description
1 polymer ?
#
loop_
_entity_poly.entity_id
_entity_poly.type
_entity_poly.pdbx_seq_one_letter_code
_entity_poly.pdbx_strand_id
1 'polypeptide(L)'
;FVSSQPAKYAHREVDRKYVRRDLENSKNYLSFAEADKGQDDITGYLNGIALQDMEMQHFHRAARLTRLFFNYLKSDDSKNLYAFLSDLVKLLKAIEPGRKEPELIQTIKGWLREFEAELVWAHFGIDMDHVSHLRLHFYSGDIFPEYPDFEQDIMPIVRLLEQIKPTVITLALDPEGSGPD
;
A
#
# COMPACT_ATOMS: atom_id res chain seq x y z
N PHE A 1 13.43 9.13 0.51
CA PHE A 1 12.05 9.66 0.48
C PHE A 1 11.22 9.01 1.55
N VAL A 2 10.43 9.80 2.24
CA VAL A 2 9.58 9.33 3.33
C VAL A 2 8.14 9.64 2.97
N SER A 3 7.29 8.63 3.01
CA SER A 3 5.88 8.77 2.74
C SER A 3 5.08 8.38 4.00
N SER A 4 4.21 9.26 4.46
CA SER A 4 3.16 8.94 5.40
C SER A 4 1.87 8.80 4.58
N GLN A 5 1.46 7.57 4.31
CA GLN A 5 0.24 7.35 3.53
C GLN A 5 -0.98 7.35 4.43
N PRO A 6 -1.86 8.32 4.27
CA PRO A 6 -3.11 8.31 5.01
C PRO A 6 -4.02 7.22 4.50
N ALA A 7 -4.58 6.45 5.39
CA ALA A 7 -5.72 5.60 5.08
C ALA A 7 -7.00 6.43 4.79
N LYS A 8 -6.85 7.71 4.50
CA LYS A 8 -7.94 8.69 4.31
C LYS A 8 -8.97 8.30 3.24
N TYR A 9 -8.57 7.41 2.33
CA TYR A 9 -9.45 6.88 1.29
C TYR A 9 -10.05 5.52 1.64
N ALA A 10 -9.84 5.07 2.87
CA ALA A 10 -10.23 3.74 3.34
C ALA A 10 -11.74 3.46 3.24
N HIS A 11 -12.58 4.49 3.19
CA HIS A 11 -14.04 4.32 3.23
C HIS A 11 -14.74 4.55 1.87
N ARG A 12 -14.02 4.88 0.81
CA ARG A 12 -14.63 5.11 -0.50
C ARG A 12 -15.04 3.78 -1.15
N GLU A 13 -16.27 3.71 -1.63
CA GLU A 13 -16.79 2.54 -2.35
C GLU A 13 -15.95 2.20 -3.60
N VAL A 14 -15.41 3.24 -4.25
CA VAL A 14 -14.52 3.10 -5.41
C VAL A 14 -13.26 2.31 -5.02
N ASP A 15 -12.64 2.63 -3.90
CA ASP A 15 -11.43 1.93 -3.43
C ASP A 15 -11.71 0.46 -3.13
N ARG A 16 -12.89 0.13 -2.58
CA ARG A 16 -13.31 -1.27 -2.37
C ARG A 16 -13.40 -2.05 -3.69
N LYS A 17 -13.87 -1.43 -4.77
CA LYS A 17 -13.91 -2.07 -6.09
C LYS A 17 -12.52 -2.38 -6.60
N TYR A 18 -11.56 -1.45 -6.44
CA TYR A 18 -10.18 -1.67 -6.82
C TYR A 18 -9.53 -2.76 -5.99
N VAL A 19 -9.62 -2.69 -4.66
CA VAL A 19 -9.08 -3.74 -3.77
C VAL A 19 -9.66 -5.11 -4.13
N ARG A 20 -10.97 -5.21 -4.33
CA ARG A 20 -11.60 -6.47 -4.72
C ARG A 20 -11.07 -7.03 -6.03
N ARG A 21 -10.91 -6.18 -7.05
CA ARG A 21 -10.35 -6.57 -8.35
C ARG A 21 -8.92 -7.07 -8.18
N ASP A 22 -8.11 -6.36 -7.41
CA ASP A 22 -6.72 -6.73 -7.20
C ASP A 22 -6.59 -8.03 -6.40
N LEU A 23 -7.47 -8.28 -5.44
CA LEU A 23 -7.56 -9.57 -4.73
C LEU A 23 -8.02 -10.72 -5.65
N GLU A 24 -8.98 -10.47 -6.54
CA GLU A 24 -9.41 -11.45 -7.52
C GLU A 24 -8.28 -11.76 -8.52
N ASN A 25 -7.54 -10.77 -8.96
CA ASN A 25 -6.35 -10.95 -9.80
C ASN A 25 -5.24 -11.71 -9.07
N SER A 26 -4.98 -11.40 -7.82
CA SER A 26 -3.96 -12.09 -7.02
C SER A 26 -4.17 -13.60 -6.96
N LYS A 27 -5.42 -14.07 -6.94
CA LYS A 27 -5.72 -15.51 -6.99
C LYS A 27 -5.25 -16.17 -8.28
N ASN A 28 -5.32 -15.46 -9.39
CA ASN A 28 -4.94 -15.98 -10.71
C ASN A 28 -3.42 -16.08 -10.87
N TYR A 29 -2.67 -15.32 -10.07
CA TYR A 29 -1.22 -15.18 -10.19
C TYR A 29 -0.43 -15.79 -9.02
N LEU A 30 -1.09 -16.56 -8.15
CA LEU A 30 -0.44 -17.19 -6.98
C LEU A 30 0.80 -18.01 -7.34
N SER A 31 0.77 -18.75 -8.44
CA SER A 31 1.86 -19.59 -8.90
C SER A 31 3.09 -18.79 -9.40
N PHE A 32 2.92 -17.55 -9.74
CA PHE A 32 4.00 -16.68 -10.24
C PHE A 32 4.68 -15.89 -9.13
N ALA A 33 4.00 -15.65 -8.01
CA ALA A 33 4.53 -14.87 -6.90
C ALA A 33 5.65 -15.58 -6.14
N GLU A 34 5.72 -16.90 -6.18
CA GLU A 34 6.76 -17.70 -5.53
C GLU A 34 8.13 -17.53 -6.19
N ALA A 35 8.19 -17.13 -7.47
CA ALA A 35 9.41 -17.08 -8.25
C ALA A 35 10.10 -15.71 -8.26
N ASP A 36 9.48 -14.65 -7.73
CA ASP A 36 9.90 -13.30 -8.02
C ASP A 36 10.41 -12.50 -6.82
N LYS A 37 11.45 -11.72 -7.07
CA LYS A 37 12.15 -10.89 -6.09
C LYS A 37 11.69 -9.44 -6.19
N GLY A 38 10.52 -9.14 -5.68
CA GLY A 38 10.01 -7.82 -5.26
C GLY A 38 10.30 -6.54 -6.05
N GLN A 39 11.47 -6.42 -6.64
CA GLN A 39 11.91 -5.26 -7.40
C GLN A 39 11.30 -5.20 -8.81
N ASP A 40 10.96 -6.36 -9.37
CA ASP A 40 10.45 -6.47 -10.73
C ASP A 40 9.01 -5.99 -10.88
N ASP A 41 8.24 -5.92 -9.78
CA ASP A 41 6.84 -5.48 -9.84
C ASP A 41 6.68 -4.03 -10.22
N ILE A 42 7.53 -3.17 -9.65
CA ILE A 42 7.48 -1.73 -9.91
C ILE A 42 7.92 -1.47 -11.34
N THR A 43 9.04 -2.05 -11.75
CA THR A 43 9.55 -1.93 -13.11
C THR A 43 8.57 -2.50 -14.14
N GLY A 44 8.03 -3.69 -13.85
CA GLY A 44 7.06 -4.32 -14.75
C GLY A 44 5.75 -3.54 -14.82
N TYR A 45 5.26 -2.98 -13.73
CA TYR A 45 4.08 -2.12 -13.75
C TYR A 45 4.31 -0.85 -14.58
N LEU A 46 5.44 -0.18 -14.40
CA LEU A 46 5.81 1.01 -15.18
C LEU A 46 5.98 0.70 -16.66
N ASN A 47 6.57 -0.45 -17.00
CA ASN A 47 6.63 -0.94 -18.37
C ASN A 47 5.24 -1.17 -18.96
N GLY A 48 4.32 -1.75 -18.16
CA GLY A 48 2.92 -1.90 -18.56
C GLY A 48 2.23 -0.57 -18.84
N ILE A 49 2.56 0.49 -18.08
CA ILE A 49 2.08 1.85 -18.38
C ILE A 49 2.65 2.34 -19.70
N ALA A 50 3.96 2.24 -19.88
CA ALA A 50 4.64 2.71 -21.11
C ALA A 50 4.16 2.01 -22.36
N LEU A 51 3.85 0.73 -22.28
CA LEU A 51 3.33 -0.11 -23.36
C LEU A 51 1.81 -0.02 -23.52
N GLN A 52 1.10 0.68 -22.64
CA GLN A 52 -0.36 0.70 -22.52
C GLN A 52 -0.96 -0.71 -22.35
N ASP A 53 -0.22 -1.61 -21.73
CA ASP A 53 -0.61 -2.98 -21.44
C ASP A 53 -1.24 -3.08 -20.03
N MET A 54 -2.57 -3.11 -20.01
CA MET A 54 -3.34 -3.21 -18.75
C MET A 54 -3.18 -4.58 -18.07
N GLU A 55 -2.93 -5.65 -18.84
CA GLU A 55 -2.76 -6.98 -18.28
C GLU A 55 -1.44 -7.07 -17.52
N MET A 56 -0.36 -6.54 -18.10
CA MET A 56 0.93 -6.42 -17.45
C MET A 56 0.84 -5.59 -16.14
N GLN A 57 0.14 -4.46 -16.17
CA GLN A 57 -0.08 -3.64 -14.96
C GLN A 57 -0.82 -4.43 -13.88
N HIS A 58 -1.91 -5.12 -14.23
CA HIS A 58 -2.68 -5.94 -13.28
C HIS A 58 -1.86 -7.10 -12.73
N PHE A 59 -1.04 -7.72 -13.57
CA PHE A 59 -0.15 -8.81 -13.16
C PHE A 59 0.82 -8.37 -12.06
N HIS A 60 1.61 -7.33 -12.31
CA HIS A 60 2.63 -6.88 -11.36
C HIS A 60 2.04 -6.34 -10.05
N ARG A 61 0.89 -5.66 -10.13
CA ARG A 61 0.16 -5.23 -8.93
C ARG A 61 -0.35 -6.41 -8.11
N ALA A 62 -0.90 -7.43 -8.77
CA ALA A 62 -1.36 -8.65 -8.12
C ALA A 62 -0.21 -9.46 -7.52
N ALA A 63 0.92 -9.56 -8.20
CA ALA A 63 2.13 -10.22 -7.71
C ALA A 63 2.65 -9.54 -6.43
N ARG A 64 2.71 -8.20 -6.42
CA ARG A 64 3.08 -7.43 -5.22
C ARG A 64 2.17 -7.74 -4.03
N LEU A 65 0.85 -7.67 -4.22
CA LEU A 65 -0.12 -8.00 -3.17
C LEU A 65 0.04 -9.44 -2.67
N THR A 66 0.23 -10.38 -3.57
CA THR A 66 0.41 -11.80 -3.20
C THR A 66 1.61 -12.00 -2.28
N ARG A 67 2.75 -11.37 -2.56
CA ARG A 67 3.93 -11.42 -1.68
C ARG A 67 3.67 -10.77 -0.32
N LEU A 68 2.97 -9.64 -0.29
CA LEU A 68 2.60 -8.99 0.97
C LEU A 68 1.70 -9.89 1.83
N PHE A 69 0.79 -10.65 1.20
CA PHE A 69 -0.02 -11.62 1.91
C PHE A 69 0.78 -12.81 2.43
N PHE A 70 1.71 -13.36 1.67
CA PHE A 70 2.59 -14.41 2.17
C PHE A 70 3.36 -13.95 3.41
N ASN A 71 3.92 -12.74 3.36
CA ASN A 71 4.61 -12.14 4.50
C ASN A 71 3.67 -11.93 5.70
N TYR A 72 2.46 -11.44 5.45
CA TYR A 72 1.45 -11.21 6.49
C TYR A 72 1.00 -12.50 7.18
N LEU A 73 0.74 -13.53 6.40
CA LEU A 73 0.30 -14.84 6.89
C LEU A 73 1.45 -15.68 7.45
N LYS A 74 2.70 -15.28 7.21
CA LYS A 74 3.92 -16.06 7.55
C LYS A 74 3.81 -17.50 7.05
N SER A 75 3.29 -17.68 5.86
CA SER A 75 3.01 -18.98 5.24
C SER A 75 3.23 -18.91 3.74
N ASP A 76 3.94 -19.89 3.21
CA ASP A 76 4.18 -20.04 1.77
C ASP A 76 3.16 -20.99 1.11
N ASP A 77 2.07 -21.37 1.81
CA ASP A 77 1.06 -22.28 1.31
C ASP A 77 0.04 -21.54 0.42
N SER A 78 0.19 -21.71 -0.88
CA SER A 78 -0.69 -21.12 -1.90
C SER A 78 -2.17 -21.50 -1.75
N LYS A 79 -2.47 -22.70 -1.21
CA LYS A 79 -3.87 -23.14 -1.00
C LYS A 79 -4.52 -22.35 0.12
N ASN A 80 -3.78 -22.15 1.22
CA ASN A 80 -4.23 -21.33 2.34
C ASN A 80 -4.42 -19.88 1.90
N LEU A 81 -3.50 -19.34 1.10
CA LEU A 81 -3.63 -17.98 0.58
C LEU A 81 -4.84 -17.85 -0.35
N TYR A 82 -5.08 -18.82 -1.25
CA TYR A 82 -6.25 -18.78 -2.13
C TYR A 82 -7.58 -18.77 -1.34
N ALA A 83 -7.68 -19.62 -0.31
CA ALA A 83 -8.86 -19.66 0.56
C ALA A 83 -9.05 -18.30 1.29
N PHE A 84 -7.97 -17.76 1.85
CA PHE A 84 -7.95 -16.48 2.53
C PHE A 84 -8.39 -15.32 1.62
N LEU A 85 -7.83 -15.21 0.41
CA LEU A 85 -8.21 -14.20 -0.57
C LEU A 85 -9.68 -14.32 -0.98
N SER A 86 -10.17 -15.56 -1.09
CA SER A 86 -11.58 -15.82 -1.41
C SER A 86 -12.52 -15.32 -0.32
N ASP A 87 -12.14 -15.48 0.94
CA ASP A 87 -12.95 -15.01 2.06
C ASP A 87 -12.86 -13.48 2.20
N LEU A 88 -11.72 -12.87 1.91
CA LEU A 88 -11.61 -11.41 1.83
C LEU A 88 -12.50 -10.81 0.75
N VAL A 89 -12.57 -11.43 -0.43
CA VAL A 89 -13.47 -10.97 -1.49
C VAL A 89 -14.95 -11.08 -1.07
N LYS A 90 -15.33 -12.15 -0.38
CA LYS A 90 -16.68 -12.29 0.18
C LYS A 90 -16.97 -11.21 1.23
N LEU A 91 -15.99 -10.97 2.13
CA LEU A 91 -16.09 -9.94 3.15
C LEU A 91 -16.32 -8.56 2.51
N LEU A 92 -15.51 -8.18 1.52
CA LEU A 92 -15.65 -6.90 0.82
C LEU A 92 -17.02 -6.73 0.13
N LYS A 93 -17.60 -7.83 -0.37
CA LYS A 93 -18.95 -7.81 -0.96
C LYS A 93 -20.05 -7.62 0.09
N ALA A 94 -19.81 -8.06 1.33
CA ALA A 94 -20.78 -8.01 2.42
C ALA A 94 -20.75 -6.67 3.21
N ILE A 95 -19.71 -5.85 3.06
CA ILE A 95 -19.61 -4.58 3.77
C ILE A 95 -20.59 -3.56 3.18
N GLU A 96 -21.51 -3.10 4.01
CA GLU A 96 -22.45 -2.04 3.64
C GLU A 96 -21.73 -0.69 3.43
N PRO A 97 -22.20 0.16 2.50
CA PRO A 97 -21.71 1.53 2.35
C PRO A 97 -21.81 2.31 3.67
N GLY A 98 -20.77 3.10 3.99
CA GLY A 98 -20.73 3.93 5.20
C GLY A 98 -20.35 3.20 6.50
N ARG A 99 -20.17 1.89 6.49
CA ARG A 99 -19.66 1.14 7.64
C ARG A 99 -18.13 1.22 7.72
N LYS A 100 -17.61 1.29 8.95
CA LYS A 100 -16.16 1.18 9.21
C LYS A 100 -15.67 -0.17 8.68
N GLU A 101 -14.60 -0.14 7.94
CA GLU A 101 -14.00 -1.35 7.38
C GLU A 101 -13.16 -2.07 8.43
N PRO A 102 -13.07 -3.40 8.35
CA PRO A 102 -12.12 -4.16 9.17
C PRO A 102 -10.68 -3.68 8.98
N GLU A 103 -9.89 -3.73 10.03
CA GLU A 103 -8.49 -3.31 10.04
C GLU A 103 -7.65 -3.95 8.91
N LEU A 104 -7.87 -5.23 8.64
CA LEU A 104 -7.20 -5.92 7.53
C LEU A 104 -7.47 -5.27 6.17
N ILE A 105 -8.70 -4.82 5.92
CA ILE A 105 -9.03 -4.13 4.66
C ILE A 105 -8.32 -2.77 4.59
N GLN A 106 -8.21 -2.07 5.70
CA GLN A 106 -7.46 -0.81 5.79
C GLN A 106 -5.96 -1.07 5.53
N THR A 107 -5.41 -2.14 6.10
CA THR A 107 -4.02 -2.56 5.86
C THR A 107 -3.76 -2.82 4.38
N ILE A 108 -4.64 -3.58 3.71
CA ILE A 108 -4.52 -3.87 2.27
C ILE A 108 -4.57 -2.58 1.45
N LYS A 109 -5.46 -1.67 1.78
CA LYS A 109 -5.52 -0.35 1.13
C LYS A 109 -4.24 0.45 1.35
N GLY A 110 -3.67 0.39 2.55
CA GLY A 110 -2.36 0.97 2.87
C GLY A 110 -1.26 0.42 1.96
N TRP A 111 -1.17 -0.90 1.80
CA TRP A 111 -0.19 -1.52 0.90
C TRP A 111 -0.33 -1.08 -0.56
N LEU A 112 -1.57 -0.93 -1.04
CA LEU A 112 -1.80 -0.42 -2.39
C LEU A 112 -1.36 1.04 -2.54
N ARG A 113 -1.57 1.86 -1.52
CA ARG A 113 -1.11 3.27 -1.51
C ARG A 113 0.41 3.39 -1.43
N GLU A 114 1.05 2.52 -0.65
CA GLU A 114 2.50 2.44 -0.62
C GLU A 114 3.06 2.09 -2.00
N PHE A 115 2.49 1.07 -2.65
CA PHE A 115 2.87 0.72 -4.01
C PHE A 115 2.68 1.88 -5.02
N GLU A 116 1.56 2.58 -4.94
CA GLU A 116 1.32 3.76 -5.79
C GLU A 116 2.34 4.88 -5.54
N ALA A 117 2.75 5.11 -4.30
CA ALA A 117 3.79 6.07 -3.97
C ALA A 117 5.18 5.62 -4.47
N GLU A 118 5.51 4.34 -4.32
CA GLU A 118 6.74 3.75 -4.85
C GLU A 118 6.84 3.90 -6.38
N LEU A 119 5.73 3.73 -7.11
CA LEU A 119 5.68 3.94 -8.56
C LEU A 119 6.06 5.37 -8.96
N VAL A 120 5.63 6.37 -8.18
CA VAL A 120 6.00 7.77 -8.44
C VAL A 120 7.50 7.96 -8.32
N TRP A 121 8.11 7.47 -7.24
CA TRP A 121 9.55 7.62 -7.03
C TRP A 121 10.37 6.84 -8.05
N ALA A 122 9.94 5.61 -8.37
CA ALA A 122 10.59 4.80 -9.39
C ALA A 122 10.51 5.45 -10.78
N HIS A 123 9.40 6.12 -11.10
CA HIS A 123 9.27 6.88 -12.36
C HIS A 123 10.35 7.98 -12.49
N PHE A 124 10.75 8.58 -11.37
CA PHE A 124 11.85 9.54 -11.32
C PHE A 124 13.24 8.89 -11.21
N GLY A 125 13.33 7.56 -11.30
CA GLY A 125 14.59 6.83 -11.25
C GLY A 125 15.16 6.64 -9.85
N ILE A 126 14.33 6.75 -8.82
CA ILE A 126 14.72 6.52 -7.43
C ILE A 126 14.53 5.05 -7.09
N ASP A 127 15.58 4.43 -6.58
CA ASP A 127 15.54 3.05 -6.10
C ASP A 127 14.68 2.93 -4.84
N MET A 128 13.91 1.84 -4.75
CA MET A 128 12.99 1.60 -3.64
C MET A 128 13.68 1.38 -2.31
N ASP A 129 14.93 0.99 -2.31
CA ASP A 129 15.75 0.93 -1.10
C ASP A 129 15.93 2.30 -0.42
N HIS A 130 15.66 3.38 -1.17
CA HIS A 130 15.69 4.76 -0.67
C HIS A 130 14.31 5.32 -0.33
N VAL A 131 13.26 4.50 -0.37
CA VAL A 131 11.88 4.90 -0.05
C VAL A 131 11.44 4.21 1.24
N SER A 132 11.06 5.00 2.23
CA SER A 132 10.58 4.49 3.52
C SER A 132 9.16 4.95 3.79
N HIS A 133 8.30 4.02 4.24
CA HIS A 133 6.94 4.30 4.64
C HIS A 133 6.83 4.28 6.16
N LEU A 134 6.61 5.44 6.79
CA LEU A 134 6.59 5.57 8.25
C LEU A 134 5.33 5.02 8.89
N ARG A 135 4.20 5.00 8.17
CA ARG A 135 2.89 4.52 8.67
C ARG A 135 2.52 5.18 10.00
N LEU A 136 2.63 6.52 10.05
CA LEU A 136 2.39 7.29 11.26
C LEU A 136 0.96 7.09 11.78
N HIS A 137 0.82 7.00 13.10
CA HIS A 137 -0.43 6.66 13.77
C HIS A 137 -1.54 7.69 13.54
N PHE A 138 -1.23 8.99 13.60
CA PHE A 138 -2.21 10.05 13.41
C PHE A 138 -2.82 10.07 11.99
N TYR A 139 -2.18 9.38 11.03
CA TYR A 139 -2.66 9.23 9.66
C TYR A 139 -3.50 7.96 9.46
N SER A 140 -4.07 7.40 10.52
CA SER A 140 -4.85 6.15 10.47
C SER A 140 -6.10 6.20 9.58
N GLY A 141 -6.55 7.40 9.19
CA GLY A 141 -7.72 7.59 8.31
C GLY A 141 -9.05 7.35 9.00
N ASP A 142 -9.07 7.39 10.32
CA ASP A 142 -10.32 7.37 11.08
C ASP A 142 -11.10 8.70 10.87
N ILE A 143 -12.41 8.65 11.01
CA ILE A 143 -13.31 9.82 10.92
C ILE A 143 -12.94 10.85 12.01
N PHE A 144 -12.42 10.37 13.13
CA PHE A 144 -11.88 11.18 14.21
C PHE A 144 -10.36 10.94 14.26
N PRO A 145 -9.54 11.71 13.54
CA PRO A 145 -8.10 11.55 13.57
C PRO A 145 -7.61 11.81 14.99
N GLU A 146 -6.78 10.92 15.48
CA GLU A 146 -6.07 11.15 16.74
C GLU A 146 -5.07 12.29 16.56
N TYR A 147 -4.80 13.02 17.65
CA TYR A 147 -3.73 14.02 17.61
C TYR A 147 -2.38 13.31 17.47
N PRO A 148 -1.40 13.93 16.78
CA PRO A 148 -0.07 13.37 16.70
C PRO A 148 0.51 13.05 18.08
N ASP A 149 0.97 11.82 18.25
CA ASP A 149 1.62 11.34 19.47
C ASP A 149 3.13 11.42 19.32
N PHE A 150 3.82 11.82 20.40
CA PHE A 150 5.26 12.01 20.34
C PHE A 150 6.01 10.71 20.07
N GLU A 151 5.65 9.63 20.75
CA GLU A 151 6.35 8.35 20.61
C GLU A 151 5.99 7.61 19.32
N GLN A 152 4.73 7.70 18.90
CA GLN A 152 4.22 6.93 17.77
C GLN A 152 4.40 7.65 16.43
N ASP A 153 4.40 8.99 16.43
CA ASP A 153 4.42 9.76 15.18
C ASP A 153 5.72 10.57 15.01
N ILE A 154 6.24 11.17 16.09
CA ILE A 154 7.43 12.04 15.99
C ILE A 154 8.72 11.20 16.10
N MET A 155 8.80 10.31 17.09
CA MET A 155 10.02 9.52 17.31
C MET A 155 10.45 8.65 16.12
N PRO A 156 9.55 8.02 15.32
CA PRO A 156 9.96 7.31 14.11
C PRO A 156 10.67 8.23 13.10
N ILE A 157 10.21 9.48 12.96
CA ILE A 157 10.84 10.47 12.09
C ILE A 157 12.24 10.83 12.61
N VAL A 158 12.35 11.12 13.91
CA VAL A 158 13.63 11.47 14.55
C VAL A 158 14.63 10.35 14.38
N ARG A 159 14.26 9.09 14.67
CA ARG A 159 15.14 7.93 14.50
C ARG A 159 15.60 7.75 13.06
N LEU A 160 14.72 7.94 12.09
CA LEU A 160 15.07 7.87 10.69
C LEU A 160 16.07 8.97 10.31
N LEU A 161 15.87 10.20 10.75
CA LEU A 161 16.78 11.32 10.51
C LEU A 161 18.14 11.10 11.18
N GLU A 162 18.18 10.56 12.39
CA GLU A 162 19.43 10.20 13.08
C GLU A 162 20.19 9.09 12.36
N GLN A 163 19.48 8.14 11.76
CA GLN A 163 20.06 7.05 10.99
C GLN A 163 20.65 7.55 9.66
N ILE A 164 19.87 8.34 8.91
CA ILE A 164 20.23 8.80 7.56
C ILE A 164 21.21 9.97 7.62
N LYS A 165 21.10 10.83 8.63
CA LYS A 165 21.88 12.09 8.79
C LYS A 165 21.86 12.94 7.51
N PRO A 166 20.71 13.32 7.00
CA PRO A 166 20.61 14.04 5.76
C PRO A 166 21.24 15.45 5.89
N THR A 167 21.88 15.92 4.83
CA THR A 167 22.41 17.30 4.77
C THR A 167 21.32 18.31 4.40
N VAL A 168 20.26 17.86 3.74
CA VAL A 168 19.12 18.67 3.32
C VAL A 168 17.84 17.88 3.56
N ILE A 169 16.85 18.54 4.13
CA ILE A 169 15.51 18.01 4.30
C ILE A 169 14.54 18.89 3.51
N THR A 170 13.80 18.27 2.59
CA THR A 170 12.74 18.95 1.84
C THR A 170 11.39 18.46 2.33
N LEU A 171 10.50 19.37 2.66
CA LEU A 171 9.16 19.07 3.13
C LEU A 171 8.14 19.56 2.10
N ALA A 172 7.17 18.73 1.78
CA ALA A 172 5.95 19.16 1.12
C ALA A 172 5.01 19.69 2.23
N LEU A 173 5.02 20.99 2.45
CA LEU A 173 4.09 21.65 3.37
C LEU A 173 2.91 22.17 2.56
N ASP A 174 1.71 21.89 3.02
CA ASP A 174 0.56 22.69 2.66
C ASP A 174 0.46 23.85 3.66
N PRO A 175 0.84 25.07 3.25
CA PRO A 175 0.90 26.21 4.15
C PRO A 175 -0.47 26.66 4.68
N GLU A 176 -1.55 26.22 4.06
CA GLU A 176 -2.93 26.59 4.44
C GLU A 176 -3.60 25.52 5.29
N GLY A 177 -2.93 24.40 5.55
CA GLY A 177 -3.49 23.32 6.35
C GLY A 177 -4.79 22.75 5.77
N SER A 178 -5.00 22.97 4.47
CA SER A 178 -6.07 22.34 3.73
C SER A 178 -5.76 20.85 3.61
N GLY A 179 -5.84 20.18 4.74
CA GLY A 179 -5.98 18.75 4.68
C GLY A 179 -7.13 18.48 3.73
N PRO A 180 -7.06 17.47 2.85
CA PRO A 180 -8.18 17.13 2.01
C PRO A 180 -9.38 16.90 2.92
N ASP A 181 -10.38 17.73 2.75
CA ASP A 181 -11.70 17.58 3.35
C ASP A 181 -12.33 16.23 3.00
#